data_083c8d0718f3ab1301f34524da6d796f
#
_entry.id   083c8d0718f3ab1301f34524da6d796f
#
_cell.length_a   1.000
_cell.length_b   1.000
_cell.length_c   1.000
_cell.angle_alpha   90.00
_cell.angle_beta   90.00
_cell.angle_gamma   90.00
#
_symmetry.space_group_name_H-M   'P 1'
#
loop_
_entity.id
_entity.type
_entity.pdbx_description
1 polymer ?
#
loop_
_entity_poly.entity_id
_entity_poly.type
_entity_poly.pdbx_seq_one_letter_code
_entity_poly.pdbx_strand_id
1 'polypeptide(L)'
;MGHICYYFSKESLIFCGDTLFSLGCGRLFEGTPDIMVESLLKIRSLPNNTKVYCAHEYTLNNANFALSLEPKNEKLKKKIENIKNRRSKGLSTIPTTLGEEKILNPFLRFDNDAYIKSIGLEKKSNIENFRVIREMKDNF
;
A
#
# COMPACT_ATOMS: atom_id res chain seq x y z
N MET A 1 5.36 -19.26 1.68
CA MET A 1 4.90 -18.72 3.00
C MET A 1 6.09 -18.68 3.95
N GLY A 2 6.01 -17.95 5.08
CA GLY A 2 7.14 -17.80 6.01
C GLY A 2 7.78 -16.41 6.02
N HIS A 3 7.19 -15.44 5.28
CA HIS A 3 7.60 -14.05 5.34
C HIS A 3 7.25 -13.46 6.71
N ILE A 4 8.19 -12.77 7.34
CA ILE A 4 8.02 -12.18 8.66
C ILE A 4 8.24 -10.67 8.60
N CYS A 5 7.57 -9.94 9.52
CA CYS A 5 7.78 -8.52 9.74
C CYS A 5 8.34 -8.30 11.14
N TYR A 6 9.22 -7.31 11.27
CA TYR A 6 9.78 -6.90 12.56
C TYR A 6 9.22 -5.55 12.96
N TYR A 7 8.47 -5.49 14.06
CA TYR A 7 7.93 -4.26 14.61
C TYR A 7 8.65 -3.85 15.90
N PHE A 8 9.16 -2.64 15.91
CA PHE A 8 9.84 -2.01 17.04
C PHE A 8 8.95 -0.91 17.62
N SER A 9 8.20 -1.27 18.66
CA SER A 9 7.15 -0.40 19.21
C SER A 9 7.69 0.87 19.84
N LYS A 10 8.84 0.80 20.49
CA LYS A 10 9.49 1.97 21.14
C LYS A 10 9.96 3.00 20.11
N GLU A 11 10.51 2.53 18.99
CA GLU A 11 11.02 3.36 17.90
C GLU A 11 9.94 3.73 16.89
N SER A 12 8.73 3.17 17.01
CA SER A 12 7.62 3.33 16.10
C SER A 12 8.01 3.04 14.64
N LEU A 13 8.63 1.88 14.39
CA LEU A 13 9.03 1.47 13.05
C LEU A 13 8.77 -0.01 12.79
N ILE A 14 8.52 -0.34 11.52
CA ILE A 14 8.31 -1.71 11.03
C ILE A 14 9.16 -1.97 9.80
N PHE A 15 9.83 -3.13 9.77
CA PHE A 15 10.44 -3.71 8.57
C PHE A 15 9.50 -4.81 8.06
N CYS A 16 8.88 -4.59 6.91
CA CYS A 16 7.80 -5.46 6.41
C CYS A 16 8.16 -6.22 5.12
N GLY A 17 9.42 -6.13 4.67
CA GLY A 17 9.89 -6.84 3.47
C GLY A 17 8.97 -6.61 2.27
N ASP A 18 8.48 -7.69 1.69
CA ASP A 18 7.60 -7.69 0.52
C ASP A 18 6.10 -7.80 0.87
N THR A 19 5.72 -7.64 2.13
CA THR A 19 4.30 -7.68 2.52
C THR A 19 3.59 -6.37 2.16
N LEU A 20 4.12 -5.24 2.63
CA LEU A 20 3.59 -3.90 2.35
C LEU A 20 4.67 -3.06 1.68
N PHE A 21 4.33 -2.38 0.59
CA PHE A 21 5.16 -1.35 -0.05
C PHE A 21 4.53 0.03 0.12
N SER A 22 5.33 1.07 -0.07
CA SER A 22 4.77 2.42 -0.18
C SER A 22 3.80 2.48 -1.36
N LEU A 23 2.53 2.79 -1.07
CA LEU A 23 1.40 2.84 -1.99
C LEU A 23 1.11 1.51 -2.72
N GLY A 24 1.56 0.38 -2.17
CA GLY A 24 1.41 -0.93 -2.77
C GLY A 24 1.48 -2.08 -1.76
N CYS A 25 1.44 -3.31 -2.28
CA CYS A 25 1.72 -4.53 -1.53
C CYS A 25 2.39 -5.57 -2.43
N GLY A 26 2.91 -6.63 -1.82
CA GLY A 26 3.51 -7.74 -2.54
C GLY A 26 2.54 -8.47 -3.48
N ARG A 27 3.10 -9.14 -4.49
CA ARG A 27 2.34 -10.08 -5.33
C ARG A 27 2.07 -11.37 -4.58
N LEU A 28 1.00 -12.05 -4.96
CA LEU A 28 0.62 -13.34 -4.40
C LEU A 28 1.34 -14.48 -5.15
N PHE A 29 2.68 -14.57 -5.00
CA PHE A 29 3.45 -15.70 -5.57
C PHE A 29 3.20 -16.98 -4.80
N GLU A 30 3.02 -16.88 -3.49
CA GLU A 30 2.72 -17.95 -2.57
C GLU A 30 1.64 -17.49 -1.59
N GLY A 31 0.67 -18.37 -1.32
CA GLY A 31 -0.46 -18.05 -0.45
C GLY A 31 -1.66 -17.49 -1.21
N THR A 32 -2.66 -17.09 -0.46
CA THR A 32 -3.98 -16.71 -0.95
C THR A 32 -4.32 -15.27 -0.57
N PRO A 33 -5.30 -14.62 -1.23
CA PRO A 33 -5.71 -13.26 -0.90
C PRO A 33 -6.10 -13.06 0.58
N ASP A 34 -6.72 -14.06 1.21
CA ASP A 34 -7.11 -14.03 2.62
C ASP A 34 -5.90 -13.92 3.56
N ILE A 35 -4.82 -14.68 3.31
CA ILE A 35 -3.58 -14.62 4.09
C ILE A 35 -2.94 -13.24 3.96
N MET A 36 -2.91 -12.65 2.76
CA MET A 36 -2.36 -11.31 2.55
C MET A 36 -3.23 -10.25 3.23
N VAL A 37 -4.55 -10.33 3.09
CA VAL A 37 -5.50 -9.42 3.77
C VAL A 37 -5.28 -9.46 5.28
N GLU A 38 -5.17 -10.65 5.88
CA GLU A 38 -4.91 -10.79 7.31
C GLU A 38 -3.58 -10.12 7.71
N SER A 39 -2.52 -10.33 6.93
CA SER A 39 -1.21 -9.73 7.16
C SER A 39 -1.26 -8.20 7.07
N LEU A 40 -1.93 -7.66 6.05
CA LEU A 40 -2.10 -6.22 5.87
C LEU A 40 -2.95 -5.59 6.98
N LEU A 41 -3.99 -6.28 7.45
CA LEU A 41 -4.80 -5.81 8.59
C LEU A 41 -3.99 -5.75 9.87
N LYS A 42 -3.12 -6.73 10.14
CA LYS A 42 -2.20 -6.70 11.28
C LYS A 42 -1.27 -5.48 11.22
N ILE A 43 -0.65 -5.21 10.06
CA ILE A 43 0.20 -4.03 9.88
C ILE A 43 -0.63 -2.75 10.04
N ARG A 44 -1.80 -2.68 9.41
CA ARG A 44 -2.69 -1.51 9.45
C ARG A 44 -3.16 -1.16 10.86
N SER A 45 -3.25 -2.13 11.76
CA SER A 45 -3.65 -1.89 13.16
C SER A 45 -2.60 -1.13 13.98
N LEU A 46 -1.36 -1.02 13.51
CA LEU A 46 -0.29 -0.28 14.19
C LEU A 46 -0.56 1.23 14.20
N PRO A 47 0.10 2.00 15.08
CA PRO A 47 -0.04 3.46 15.19
C PRO A 47 0.30 4.19 13.88
N ASN A 48 -0.40 5.30 13.60
CA ASN A 48 -0.24 6.06 12.36
C ASN A 48 1.15 6.66 12.15
N ASN A 49 1.88 6.95 13.24
CA ASN A 49 3.25 7.47 13.21
C ASN A 49 4.30 6.37 12.93
N THR A 50 3.90 5.11 12.80
CA THR A 50 4.82 4.01 12.48
C THR A 50 5.49 4.25 11.13
N LYS A 51 6.82 4.28 11.11
CA LYS A 51 7.63 4.34 9.89
C LYS A 51 7.70 2.96 9.26
N VAL A 52 7.37 2.88 7.98
CA VAL A 52 7.31 1.63 7.23
C VAL A 52 8.52 1.51 6.32
N TYR A 53 9.35 0.52 6.58
CA TYR A 53 10.51 0.14 5.78
C TYR A 53 10.20 -1.13 5.00
N CYS A 54 9.99 -1.01 3.71
CA CYS A 54 9.78 -2.13 2.78
C CYS A 54 11.07 -2.45 2.01
N ALA A 55 11.10 -3.62 1.35
CA ALA A 55 12.30 -4.14 0.73
C ALA A 55 12.68 -3.45 -0.59
N HIS A 56 11.73 -2.82 -1.29
CA HIS A 56 11.93 -2.32 -2.65
C HIS A 56 11.46 -0.88 -2.86
N GLU A 57 12.12 -0.18 -3.77
CA GLU A 57 11.82 1.20 -4.18
C GLU A 57 10.79 1.22 -5.34
N TYR A 58 9.62 0.63 -5.11
CA TYR A 58 8.52 0.55 -6.11
C TYR A 58 7.54 1.72 -6.04
N THR A 59 7.82 2.70 -5.21
CA THR A 59 6.87 3.75 -4.82
C THR A 59 6.30 4.51 -6.01
N LEU A 60 7.12 4.88 -7.01
CA LEU A 60 6.64 5.65 -8.16
C LEU A 60 5.65 4.83 -9.02
N ASN A 61 5.95 3.57 -9.30
CA ASN A 61 5.05 2.70 -10.05
C ASN A 61 3.75 2.45 -9.29
N ASN A 62 3.84 2.22 -7.97
CA ASN A 62 2.67 2.05 -7.12
C ASN A 62 1.82 3.32 -7.05
N ALA A 63 2.46 4.49 -6.96
CA ALA A 63 1.77 5.77 -6.93
C ALA A 63 1.00 6.06 -8.23
N ASN A 64 1.61 5.73 -9.39
CA ASN A 64 0.94 5.86 -10.68
C ASN A 64 -0.29 4.95 -10.77
N PHE A 65 -0.21 3.72 -10.27
CA PHE A 65 -1.37 2.84 -10.18
C PHE A 65 -2.44 3.41 -9.26
N ALA A 66 -2.08 3.84 -8.05
CA ALA A 66 -3.04 4.44 -7.13
C ALA A 66 -3.75 5.66 -7.76
N LEU A 67 -3.01 6.51 -8.49
CA LEU A 67 -3.58 7.66 -9.20
C LEU A 67 -4.48 7.24 -10.36
N SER A 68 -4.21 6.12 -11.06
CA SER A 68 -5.10 5.63 -12.12
C SER A 68 -6.48 5.23 -11.58
N LEU A 69 -6.55 4.78 -10.33
CA LEU A 69 -7.81 4.48 -9.65
C LEU A 69 -8.54 5.75 -9.16
N GLU A 70 -7.80 6.78 -8.75
CA GLU A 70 -8.33 8.03 -8.21
C GLU A 70 -7.71 9.25 -8.93
N PRO A 71 -8.00 9.49 -10.22
CA PRO A 71 -7.31 10.50 -11.04
C PRO A 71 -7.52 11.95 -10.57
N LYS A 72 -8.52 12.20 -9.73
CA LYS A 72 -8.80 13.51 -9.13
C LYS A 72 -8.23 13.67 -7.72
N ASN A 73 -7.49 12.69 -7.18
CA ASN A 73 -6.95 12.75 -5.83
C ASN A 73 -5.71 13.66 -5.77
N GLU A 74 -5.91 14.90 -5.31
CA GLU A 74 -4.86 15.92 -5.22
C GLU A 74 -3.73 15.54 -4.25
N LYS A 75 -4.02 14.74 -3.20
CA LYS A 75 -2.98 14.24 -2.29
C LYS A 75 -2.04 13.26 -3.00
N LEU A 76 -2.58 12.37 -3.84
CA LEU A 76 -1.77 11.46 -4.67
C LEU A 76 -0.93 12.23 -5.70
N LYS A 77 -1.49 13.24 -6.36
CA LYS A 77 -0.73 14.08 -7.30
C LYS A 77 0.46 14.74 -6.64
N LYS A 78 0.25 15.41 -5.49
CA LYS A 78 1.33 16.02 -4.70
C LYS A 78 2.36 14.99 -4.24
N LYS A 79 1.91 13.81 -3.82
CA LYS A 79 2.81 12.72 -3.42
C LYS A 79 3.69 12.27 -4.58
N ILE A 80 3.13 12.11 -5.79
CA ILE A 80 3.87 11.72 -7.00
C ILE A 80 4.93 12.78 -7.37
N GLU A 81 4.61 14.07 -7.28
CA GLU A 81 5.58 15.15 -7.51
C GLU A 81 6.75 15.06 -6.53
N ASN A 82 6.47 14.84 -5.24
CA ASN A 82 7.51 14.64 -4.23
C ASN A 82 8.37 13.40 -4.53
N ILE A 83 7.74 12.27 -4.87
CA ILE A 83 8.44 11.03 -5.24
C ILE A 83 9.38 11.29 -6.42
N LYS A 84 8.89 11.92 -7.50
CA LYS A 84 9.70 12.24 -8.69
C LYS A 84 10.89 13.13 -8.34
N ASN A 85 10.67 14.18 -7.54
CA ASN A 85 11.74 15.09 -7.10
C ASN A 85 12.79 14.36 -6.23
N ARG A 86 12.39 13.48 -5.34
CA ARG A 86 13.33 12.66 -4.56
C ARG A 86 14.11 11.71 -5.46
N ARG A 87 13.43 11.00 -6.35
CA ARG A 87 14.08 10.02 -7.24
C ARG A 87 15.02 10.68 -8.25
N SER A 88 14.70 11.86 -8.77
CA SER A 88 15.63 12.62 -9.67
C SER A 88 16.92 13.04 -8.97
N LYS A 89 16.91 13.13 -7.64
CA LYS A 89 18.10 13.42 -6.82
C LYS A 89 18.78 12.16 -6.27
N GLY A 90 18.39 10.96 -6.70
CA GLY A 90 18.92 9.70 -6.19
C GLY A 90 18.48 9.36 -4.75
N LEU A 91 17.52 10.09 -4.19
CA LEU A 91 17.06 9.89 -2.81
C LEU A 91 15.98 8.81 -2.73
N SER A 92 16.02 7.99 -1.66
CA SER A 92 14.99 6.99 -1.37
C SER A 92 13.65 7.65 -1.02
N THR A 93 12.54 7.00 -1.39
CA THR A 93 11.19 7.37 -0.95
C THR A 93 10.77 6.63 0.33
N ILE A 94 11.59 5.71 0.80
CA ILE A 94 11.41 4.93 2.02
C ILE A 94 12.23 5.57 3.16
N PRO A 95 11.71 5.63 4.41
CA PRO A 95 10.43 5.08 4.86
C PRO A 95 9.24 5.96 4.48
N THR A 96 8.06 5.35 4.39
CA THR A 96 6.77 6.02 4.43
C THR A 96 6.19 5.98 5.85
N THR A 97 5.06 6.63 6.12
CA THR A 97 4.34 6.51 7.38
C THR A 97 3.05 5.71 7.20
N LEU A 98 2.72 4.89 8.19
CA LEU A 98 1.52 4.06 8.12
C LEU A 98 0.23 4.91 8.02
N GLY A 99 0.20 6.09 8.66
CA GLY A 99 -0.92 7.02 8.53
C GLY A 99 -1.14 7.49 7.10
N GLU A 100 -0.09 7.78 6.34
CA GLU A 100 -0.19 8.13 4.93
C GLU A 100 -0.62 6.91 4.09
N GLU A 101 -0.09 5.75 4.36
CA GLU A 101 -0.47 4.51 3.67
C GLU A 101 -1.96 4.17 3.88
N LYS A 102 -2.50 4.32 5.09
CA LYS A 102 -3.93 4.11 5.36
C LYS A 102 -4.85 5.01 4.53
N ILE A 103 -4.37 6.20 4.15
CA ILE A 103 -5.14 7.19 3.38
C ILE A 103 -4.99 6.98 1.88
N LEU A 104 -3.80 6.62 1.39
CA LEU A 104 -3.46 6.67 -0.02
C LEU A 104 -3.23 5.29 -0.66
N ASN A 105 -2.87 4.27 0.13
CA ASN A 105 -2.56 2.95 -0.40
C ASN A 105 -3.83 2.16 -0.74
N PRO A 106 -4.08 1.81 -2.01
CA PRO A 106 -5.25 1.02 -2.42
C PRO A 106 -5.41 -0.28 -1.64
N PHE A 107 -4.30 -0.93 -1.30
CA PHE A 107 -4.26 -2.22 -0.62
C PHE A 107 -4.47 -2.16 0.89
N LEU A 108 -4.65 -0.98 1.47
CA LEU A 108 -5.09 -0.79 2.86
C LEU A 108 -6.50 -0.21 2.97
N ARG A 109 -7.22 -0.10 1.82
CA ARG A 109 -8.56 0.53 1.74
C ARG A 109 -9.62 -0.38 1.14
N PHE A 110 -9.31 -1.67 0.96
CA PHE A 110 -10.19 -2.67 0.34
C PHE A 110 -11.51 -2.91 1.08
N ASP A 111 -11.61 -2.53 2.35
CA ASP A 111 -12.79 -2.64 3.20
C ASP A 111 -13.53 -1.29 3.39
N ASN A 112 -13.09 -0.24 2.72
CA ASN A 112 -13.74 1.07 2.74
C ASN A 112 -14.76 1.15 1.59
N ASP A 113 -16.04 1.04 1.92
CA ASP A 113 -17.14 1.04 0.94
C ASP A 113 -17.14 2.28 0.05
N ALA A 114 -16.88 3.47 0.62
CA ALA A 114 -16.84 4.72 -0.14
C ALA A 114 -15.68 4.72 -1.14
N TYR A 115 -14.51 4.18 -0.75
CA TYR A 115 -13.37 4.02 -1.62
C TYR A 115 -13.67 3.03 -2.76
N ILE A 116 -14.18 1.84 -2.45
CA ILE A 116 -14.52 0.81 -3.43
C ILE A 116 -15.47 1.37 -4.48
N LYS A 117 -16.52 2.07 -4.04
CA LYS A 117 -17.46 2.74 -4.96
C LYS A 117 -16.77 3.84 -5.80
N SER A 118 -15.87 4.62 -5.21
CA SER A 118 -15.19 5.73 -5.90
C SER A 118 -14.28 5.28 -7.03
N ILE A 119 -13.73 4.06 -6.95
CA ILE A 119 -12.90 3.46 -7.99
C ILE A 119 -13.70 2.59 -8.99
N GLY A 120 -15.03 2.69 -8.97
CA GLY A 120 -15.92 2.03 -9.92
C GLY A 120 -16.15 0.53 -9.66
N LEU A 121 -15.82 0.05 -8.47
CA LEU A 121 -16.09 -1.35 -8.10
C LEU A 121 -17.39 -1.48 -7.32
N GLU A 122 -18.05 -2.63 -7.50
CA GLU A 122 -19.16 -3.05 -6.64
C GLU A 122 -18.61 -3.59 -5.31
N LYS A 123 -19.35 -3.30 -4.24
CA LYS A 123 -19.02 -3.83 -2.91
C LYS A 123 -19.14 -5.35 -2.90
N LYS A 124 -18.06 -6.01 -2.55
CA LYS A 124 -17.96 -7.46 -2.30
C LYS A 124 -17.37 -7.71 -0.91
N SER A 125 -16.98 -8.95 -0.63
CA SER A 125 -16.20 -9.23 0.58
C SER A 125 -14.86 -8.51 0.54
N ASN A 126 -14.26 -8.25 1.70
CA ASN A 126 -12.96 -7.58 1.80
C ASN A 126 -11.86 -8.33 1.04
N ILE A 127 -11.90 -9.67 1.09
CA ILE A 127 -10.95 -10.53 0.38
C ILE A 127 -11.13 -10.39 -1.14
N GLU A 128 -12.37 -10.38 -1.60
CA GLU A 128 -12.66 -10.24 -3.03
C GLU A 128 -12.32 -8.84 -3.56
N ASN A 129 -12.60 -7.78 -2.80
CA ASN A 129 -12.20 -6.43 -3.14
C ASN A 129 -10.67 -6.32 -3.24
N PHE A 130 -9.95 -6.86 -2.27
CA PHE A 130 -8.49 -6.92 -2.31
C PHE A 130 -7.98 -7.66 -3.55
N ARG A 131 -8.56 -8.85 -3.84
CA ARG A 131 -8.20 -9.67 -5.01
C ARG A 131 -8.36 -8.87 -6.31
N VAL A 132 -9.50 -8.22 -6.49
CA VAL A 132 -9.76 -7.40 -7.68
C VAL A 132 -8.75 -6.25 -7.82
N ILE A 133 -8.46 -5.51 -6.74
CA ILE A 133 -7.47 -4.43 -6.76
C ILE A 133 -6.08 -4.98 -7.09
N ARG A 134 -5.72 -6.16 -6.57
CA ARG A 134 -4.43 -6.80 -6.88
C ARG A 134 -4.33 -7.21 -8.35
N GLU A 135 -5.38 -7.82 -8.90
CA GLU A 135 -5.46 -8.15 -10.32
C GLU A 135 -5.37 -6.92 -11.22
N MET A 136 -6.05 -5.82 -10.86
CA MET A 136 -5.92 -4.55 -11.57
C MET A 136 -4.47 -4.05 -11.58
N LYS A 137 -3.76 -4.16 -10.46
CA LYS A 137 -2.34 -3.77 -10.38
C LYS A 137 -1.43 -4.72 -11.16
N ASP A 138 -1.73 -6.00 -11.20
CA ASP A 138 -0.92 -6.99 -11.93
C ASP A 138 -1.02 -6.80 -13.45
N ASN A 139 -2.11 -6.19 -13.93
CA ASN A 139 -2.36 -5.88 -15.32
C ASN A 139 -2.04 -4.41 -15.69
N PHE A 140 -1.57 -3.60 -14.74
CA PHE A 140 -1.19 -2.20 -14.93
C PHE A 140 0.27 -2.10 -15.39
#